data_3c74ff9eff81a6185a31caafa79e3d40
#
_entry.id   3c74ff9eff81a6185a31caafa79e3d40
#
_cell.length_a   1.000
_cell.length_b   1.000
_cell.length_c   1.000
_cell.angle_alpha   90.00
_cell.angle_beta   90.00
_cell.angle_gamma   90.00
#
_symmetry.space_group_name_H-M   'P 1'
#
loop_
_entity.id
_entity.type
_entity.pdbx_description
1 polymer ?
#
loop_
_entity_poly.entity_id
_entity_poly.type
_entity_poly.pdbx_seq_one_letter_code
_entity_poly.pdbx_strand_id
1 'polypeptide(L)'
;HTFLQSRNAWQYTEFRTGFFTRRLLCHFMQIDYAVLTEPKTLQLAEKAVGATCSNWVGVEGMFRYDVTIYSSFLGLILYAGLIGTVHPAIILLLLVLSVLQFLSYRRAASYEVRRRDDLSEIEVSQRYFQKQSYNTSAGKDIRLYQLNGWLDGVYRQLNKRYQKILFRIRSAYFANDLLTLTLQLLRDGICYGFLIYRLSHGTMTVSGFVLALGAVSGFSSYFNEITAALSKSVLCLEQIRWLREFFDLPFPAGHTLPFRPELAEEKPLEICFSHVSFSHPGGDKRILDDVSFT
;
A
#
# COMPACT_ATOMS: atom_id res chain seq x y z
N HIS A 1 -27.08 -4.69 -6.53
CA HIS A 1 -25.94 -4.04 -5.89
C HIS A 1 -24.71 -4.96 -5.90
N THR A 2 -24.80 -6.19 -5.40
CA THR A 2 -23.69 -7.18 -5.34
C THR A 2 -23.12 -7.54 -6.70
N PHE A 3 -23.95 -7.67 -7.75
CA PHE A 3 -23.48 -7.97 -9.12
C PHE A 3 -22.60 -6.86 -9.69
N LEU A 4 -22.99 -5.59 -9.52
CA LEU A 4 -22.18 -4.45 -9.99
C LEU A 4 -20.86 -4.33 -9.21
N GLN A 5 -20.88 -4.58 -7.91
CA GLN A 5 -19.67 -4.57 -7.10
C GLN A 5 -18.69 -5.70 -7.49
N SER A 6 -19.20 -6.92 -7.73
CA SER A 6 -18.34 -8.02 -8.16
C SER A 6 -17.74 -7.79 -9.55
N ARG A 7 -18.51 -7.22 -10.48
CA ARG A 7 -18.04 -6.85 -11.81
C ARG A 7 -16.95 -5.78 -11.76
N ASN A 8 -17.14 -4.72 -10.96
CA ASN A 8 -16.15 -3.68 -10.80
C ASN A 8 -14.87 -4.22 -10.13
N ALA A 9 -15.02 -5.08 -9.12
CA ALA A 9 -13.89 -5.73 -8.48
C ALA A 9 -13.06 -6.57 -9.47
N TRP A 10 -13.72 -7.31 -10.36
CA TRP A 10 -13.04 -8.08 -11.41
C TRP A 10 -12.28 -7.17 -12.38
N GLN A 11 -12.88 -6.05 -12.82
CA GLN A 11 -12.21 -5.09 -13.70
C GLN A 11 -10.95 -4.48 -13.08
N TYR A 12 -10.99 -4.14 -11.79
CA TYR A 12 -9.80 -3.63 -11.09
C TYR A 12 -8.69 -4.68 -11.00
N THR A 13 -9.06 -5.92 -10.72
CA THR A 13 -8.11 -7.03 -10.68
C THR A 13 -7.50 -7.29 -12.05
N GLU A 14 -8.32 -7.29 -13.11
CA GLU A 14 -7.85 -7.46 -14.50
C GLU A 14 -6.90 -6.32 -14.89
N PHE A 15 -7.23 -5.07 -14.55
CA PHE A 15 -6.35 -3.95 -14.83
C PHE A 15 -5.02 -4.06 -14.08
N ARG A 16 -5.03 -4.48 -12.81
CA ARG A 16 -3.80 -4.72 -12.04
C ARG A 16 -2.96 -5.83 -12.65
N THR A 17 -3.56 -6.99 -12.90
CA THR A 17 -2.84 -8.19 -13.36
C THR A 17 -2.50 -8.16 -14.85
N GLY A 18 -3.47 -7.80 -15.68
CA GLY A 18 -3.33 -7.79 -17.14
C GLY A 18 -2.48 -6.63 -17.66
N PHE A 19 -2.60 -5.45 -17.06
CA PHE A 19 -1.85 -4.29 -17.51
C PHE A 19 -0.59 -4.02 -16.67
N PHE A 20 -0.73 -3.77 -15.38
CA PHE A 20 0.42 -3.33 -14.56
C PHE A 20 1.41 -4.45 -14.27
N THR A 21 0.94 -5.64 -13.89
CA THR A 21 1.85 -6.76 -13.61
C THR A 21 2.57 -7.21 -14.87
N ARG A 22 1.84 -7.29 -16.01
CA ARG A 22 2.46 -7.61 -17.30
C ARG A 22 3.50 -6.57 -17.69
N ARG A 23 3.18 -5.27 -17.58
CA ARG A 23 4.12 -4.20 -17.91
C ARG A 23 5.35 -4.22 -16.99
N LEU A 24 5.15 -4.50 -15.70
CA LEU A 24 6.24 -4.66 -14.74
C LEU A 24 7.18 -5.81 -15.15
N LEU A 25 6.63 -6.97 -15.49
CA LEU A 25 7.42 -8.12 -15.94
C LEU A 25 8.17 -7.82 -17.23
N CYS A 26 7.52 -7.19 -18.23
CA CYS A 26 8.19 -6.80 -19.46
C CYS A 26 9.34 -5.81 -19.20
N HIS A 27 9.11 -4.83 -18.33
CA HIS A 27 10.14 -3.86 -17.95
C HIS A 27 11.32 -4.52 -17.24
N PHE A 28 11.05 -5.46 -16.34
CA PHE A 28 12.07 -6.25 -15.64
C PHE A 28 12.98 -7.04 -16.58
N MET A 29 12.40 -7.57 -17.67
CA MET A 29 13.14 -8.32 -18.69
C MET A 29 13.94 -7.45 -19.66
N GLN A 30 13.60 -6.14 -19.75
CA GLN A 30 14.22 -5.19 -20.68
C GLN A 30 15.26 -4.28 -20.04
N ILE A 31 15.27 -4.17 -18.72
CA ILE A 31 16.25 -3.34 -17.97
C ILE A 31 17.65 -3.90 -18.15
N ASP A 32 18.65 -3.00 -18.15
CA ASP A 32 20.05 -3.41 -18.17
C ASP A 32 20.38 -4.29 -16.96
N TYR A 33 21.03 -5.43 -17.22
CA TYR A 33 21.41 -6.36 -16.17
C TYR A 33 22.34 -5.73 -15.14
N ALA A 34 23.25 -4.84 -15.54
CA ALA A 34 24.14 -4.14 -14.63
C ALA A 34 23.37 -3.24 -13.66
N VAL A 35 22.34 -2.54 -14.15
CA VAL A 35 21.45 -1.69 -13.34
C VAL A 35 20.58 -2.56 -12.42
N LEU A 36 20.08 -3.69 -12.94
CA LEU A 36 19.20 -4.59 -12.18
C LEU A 36 19.92 -5.25 -10.99
N THR A 37 21.21 -5.53 -11.12
CA THR A 37 22.03 -6.16 -10.07
C THR A 37 22.46 -5.19 -8.95
N GLU A 38 22.26 -3.90 -9.12
CA GLU A 38 22.51 -2.94 -8.05
C GLU A 38 21.58 -3.16 -6.84
N PRO A 39 22.11 -3.17 -5.61
CA PRO A 39 21.30 -3.41 -4.40
C PRO A 39 20.12 -2.44 -4.24
N LYS A 40 20.29 -1.18 -4.66
CA LYS A 40 19.23 -0.16 -4.62
C LYS A 40 18.10 -0.48 -5.60
N THR A 41 18.46 -0.89 -6.81
CA THR A 41 17.50 -1.25 -7.86
C THR A 41 16.73 -2.52 -7.49
N LEU A 42 17.39 -3.52 -6.91
CA LEU A 42 16.73 -4.72 -6.39
C LEU A 42 15.70 -4.39 -5.29
N GLN A 43 16.05 -3.50 -4.37
CA GLN A 43 15.10 -3.04 -3.34
C GLN A 43 13.92 -2.27 -3.94
N LEU A 44 14.19 -1.42 -4.93
CA LEU A 44 13.13 -0.68 -5.63
C LEU A 44 12.23 -1.64 -6.41
N ALA A 45 12.79 -2.65 -7.07
CA ALA A 45 12.04 -3.69 -7.76
C ALA A 45 11.11 -4.47 -6.81
N GLU A 46 11.60 -4.88 -5.63
CA GLU A 46 10.76 -5.54 -4.62
C GLU A 46 9.60 -4.65 -4.16
N LYS A 47 9.85 -3.36 -3.93
CA LYS A 47 8.82 -2.38 -3.59
C LYS A 47 7.81 -2.19 -4.73
N ALA A 48 8.27 -2.12 -5.98
CA ALA A 48 7.43 -2.00 -7.16
C ALA A 48 6.54 -3.23 -7.37
N VAL A 49 7.07 -4.43 -7.16
CA VAL A 49 6.27 -5.68 -7.16
C VAL A 49 5.17 -5.61 -6.09
N GLY A 50 5.48 -5.10 -4.90
CA GLY A 50 4.51 -4.90 -3.82
C GLY A 50 3.29 -4.07 -4.23
N ALA A 51 3.44 -3.10 -5.14
CA ALA A 51 2.35 -2.28 -5.65
C ALA A 51 1.33 -3.04 -6.53
N THR A 52 1.69 -4.23 -7.02
CA THR A 52 0.85 -5.06 -7.89
C THR A 52 0.43 -6.39 -7.27
N CYS A 53 0.87 -6.69 -6.02
CA CYS A 53 0.66 -8.00 -5.39
C CYS A 53 -0.72 -8.21 -4.76
N SER A 54 -1.48 -7.16 -4.45
CA SER A 54 -2.69 -7.27 -3.63
C SER A 54 -3.81 -6.38 -4.16
N ASN A 55 -5.05 -6.78 -3.86
CA ASN A 55 -6.26 -6.04 -4.19
C ASN A 55 -6.59 -4.88 -3.21
N TRP A 56 -5.88 -4.78 -2.09
CA TRP A 56 -6.10 -3.75 -1.06
C TRP A 56 -4.97 -2.72 -0.95
N VAL A 57 -3.91 -2.88 -1.75
CA VAL A 57 -2.75 -2.00 -1.74
C VAL A 57 -2.33 -1.66 -3.18
N GLY A 58 -1.46 -0.66 -3.33
CA GLY A 58 -0.93 -0.26 -4.62
C GLY A 58 -2.00 0.19 -5.59
N VAL A 59 -1.91 -0.28 -6.82
CA VAL A 59 -2.75 0.19 -7.93
C VAL A 59 -4.22 -0.16 -7.75
N GLU A 60 -4.53 -1.42 -7.45
CA GLU A 60 -5.93 -1.84 -7.28
C GLU A 60 -6.56 -1.21 -6.02
N GLY A 61 -5.78 -1.14 -4.92
CA GLY A 61 -6.22 -0.49 -3.69
C GLY A 61 -6.61 0.98 -3.93
N MET A 62 -5.81 1.71 -4.72
CA MET A 62 -6.09 3.11 -5.05
C MET A 62 -7.47 3.29 -5.72
N PHE A 63 -7.77 2.50 -6.77
CA PHE A 63 -9.07 2.56 -7.43
C PHE A 63 -10.24 2.27 -6.49
N ARG A 64 -10.07 1.29 -5.58
CA ARG A 64 -11.11 0.95 -4.60
C ARG A 64 -11.37 2.08 -3.62
N TYR A 65 -10.30 2.71 -3.12
CA TYR A 65 -10.44 3.82 -2.18
C TYR A 65 -10.95 5.08 -2.85
N ASP A 66 -10.58 5.36 -4.10
CA ASP A 66 -11.12 6.49 -4.87
C ASP A 66 -12.64 6.37 -5.03
N VAL A 67 -13.14 5.20 -5.45
CA VAL A 67 -14.59 4.96 -5.55
C VAL A 67 -15.28 5.14 -4.19
N THR A 68 -14.67 4.66 -3.11
CA THR A 68 -15.19 4.85 -1.75
C THR A 68 -15.24 6.33 -1.39
N ILE A 69 -14.19 7.10 -1.67
CA ILE A 69 -14.12 8.55 -1.39
C ILE A 69 -15.24 9.28 -2.14
N TYR A 70 -15.40 9.04 -3.45
CA TYR A 70 -16.40 9.71 -4.25
C TYR A 70 -17.84 9.34 -3.82
N SER A 71 -18.11 8.06 -3.58
CA SER A 71 -19.45 7.60 -3.16
C SER A 71 -19.80 8.13 -1.76
N SER A 72 -18.84 8.10 -0.83
CA SER A 72 -19.06 8.59 0.52
C SER A 72 -19.14 10.11 0.58
N PHE A 73 -18.43 10.83 -0.30
CA PHE A 73 -18.55 12.27 -0.42
C PHE A 73 -19.95 12.69 -0.92
N LEU A 74 -20.48 11.98 -1.92
CA LEU A 74 -21.85 12.21 -2.39
C LEU A 74 -22.88 11.92 -1.28
N GLY A 75 -22.72 10.82 -0.56
CA GLY A 75 -23.53 10.47 0.60
C GLY A 75 -23.49 11.55 1.69
N LEU A 76 -22.31 12.06 1.99
CA LEU A 76 -22.10 13.11 2.99
C LEU A 76 -22.84 14.40 2.60
N ILE A 77 -22.80 14.82 1.33
CA ILE A 77 -23.54 16.00 0.84
C ILE A 77 -25.05 15.80 0.97
N LEU A 78 -25.57 14.62 0.60
CA LEU A 78 -26.99 14.31 0.69
C LEU A 78 -27.49 14.35 2.16
N TYR A 79 -26.73 13.73 3.08
CA TYR A 79 -27.09 13.76 4.50
C TYR A 79 -26.91 15.14 5.13
N ALA A 80 -25.89 15.91 4.71
CA ALA A 80 -25.72 17.30 5.14
C ALA A 80 -26.93 18.16 4.71
N GLY A 81 -27.39 17.98 3.46
CA GLY A 81 -28.61 18.65 2.98
C GLY A 81 -29.83 18.29 3.82
N LEU A 82 -30.01 17.01 4.16
CA LEU A 82 -31.10 16.53 4.99
C LEU A 82 -31.05 17.11 6.42
N ILE A 83 -29.89 17.15 7.04
CA ILE A 83 -29.69 17.73 8.38
C ILE A 83 -29.93 19.25 8.34
N GLY A 84 -29.56 19.92 7.26
CA GLY A 84 -29.78 21.36 7.04
C GLY A 84 -31.24 21.76 7.12
N THR A 85 -32.16 20.90 6.70
CA THR A 85 -33.62 21.15 6.82
C THR A 85 -34.10 21.10 8.26
N VAL A 86 -33.38 20.40 9.16
CA VAL A 86 -33.72 20.30 10.59
C VAL A 86 -33.17 21.52 11.36
N HIS A 87 -31.88 21.73 11.33
CA HIS A 87 -31.21 22.87 11.92
C HIS A 87 -29.76 23.01 11.47
N PRO A 88 -29.32 24.16 10.95
CA PRO A 88 -27.96 24.36 10.44
C PRO A 88 -26.87 24.23 11.52
N ALA A 89 -27.16 24.51 12.79
CA ALA A 89 -26.19 24.39 13.89
C ALA A 89 -25.75 22.94 14.09
N ILE A 90 -26.58 21.92 13.76
CA ILE A 90 -26.17 20.53 13.84
C ILE A 90 -25.07 20.23 12.83
N ILE A 91 -25.15 20.77 11.61
CA ILE A 91 -24.10 20.60 10.59
C ILE A 91 -22.77 21.18 11.09
N LEU A 92 -22.80 22.38 11.68
CA LEU A 92 -21.60 23.01 12.23
C LEU A 92 -20.97 22.14 13.33
N LEU A 93 -21.79 21.63 14.25
CA LEU A 93 -21.33 20.71 15.30
C LEU A 93 -20.67 19.45 14.71
N LEU A 94 -21.35 18.81 13.74
CA LEU A 94 -20.84 17.61 13.08
C LEU A 94 -19.51 17.90 12.37
N LEU A 95 -19.39 19.02 11.66
CA LEU A 95 -18.15 19.42 10.99
C LEU A 95 -17.00 19.64 12.00
N VAL A 96 -17.25 20.38 13.08
CA VAL A 96 -16.22 20.63 14.09
C VAL A 96 -15.72 19.33 14.71
N LEU A 97 -16.63 18.43 15.13
CA LEU A 97 -16.25 17.16 15.72
C LEU A 97 -15.53 16.25 14.69
N SER A 98 -15.97 16.27 13.44
CA SER A 98 -15.33 15.52 12.36
C SER A 98 -13.90 16.00 12.07
N VAL A 99 -13.68 17.33 12.05
CA VAL A 99 -12.33 17.90 11.91
C VAL A 99 -11.44 17.50 13.09
N LEU A 100 -11.97 17.50 14.31
CA LEU A 100 -11.22 17.09 15.49
C LEU A 100 -10.81 15.61 15.42
N GLN A 101 -11.73 14.73 14.99
CA GLN A 101 -11.43 13.32 14.73
C GLN A 101 -10.35 13.15 13.66
N PHE A 102 -10.46 13.89 12.55
CA PHE A 102 -9.46 13.85 11.47
C PHE A 102 -8.07 14.29 11.96
N LEU A 103 -7.99 15.36 12.75
CA LEU A 103 -6.70 15.82 13.30
C LEU A 103 -6.08 14.81 14.25
N SER A 104 -6.88 14.15 15.08
CA SER A 104 -6.42 13.08 15.96
C SER A 104 -5.89 11.88 15.15
N TYR A 105 -6.65 11.44 14.16
CA TYR A 105 -6.24 10.35 13.27
C TYR A 105 -4.93 10.69 12.53
N ARG A 106 -4.81 11.92 12.01
CA ARG A 106 -3.59 12.38 11.32
C ARG A 106 -2.36 12.32 12.23
N ARG A 107 -2.52 12.60 13.55
CA ARG A 107 -1.42 12.46 14.52
C ARG A 107 -0.98 11.00 14.65
N ALA A 108 -1.91 10.07 14.78
CA ALA A 108 -1.61 8.63 14.87
C ALA A 108 -0.94 8.12 13.58
N ALA A 109 -1.45 8.50 12.42
CA ALA A 109 -0.87 8.15 11.12
C ALA A 109 0.55 8.74 10.94
N SER A 110 0.78 9.99 11.33
CA SER A 110 2.11 10.61 11.29
C SER A 110 3.11 9.91 12.22
N TYR A 111 2.64 9.38 13.35
CA TYR A 111 3.49 8.58 14.25
C TYR A 111 3.90 7.25 13.60
N GLU A 112 2.97 6.57 12.91
CA GLU A 112 3.27 5.35 12.14
C GLU A 112 4.30 5.62 11.04
N VAL A 113 4.10 6.69 10.24
CA VAL A 113 5.01 7.05 9.14
C VAL A 113 6.44 7.27 9.67
N ARG A 114 6.61 7.96 10.79
CA ARG A 114 7.93 8.18 11.40
C ARG A 114 8.63 6.90 11.89
N ARG A 115 7.86 5.83 12.15
CA ARG A 115 8.38 4.52 12.58
C ARG A 115 8.46 3.49 11.45
N ARG A 116 8.07 3.89 10.24
CA ARG A 116 8.02 2.99 9.10
C ARG A 116 9.39 2.46 8.70
N ASP A 117 10.42 3.30 8.80
CA ASP A 117 11.78 2.92 8.47
C ASP A 117 12.31 1.86 9.45
N ASP A 118 12.07 2.07 10.76
CA ASP A 118 12.44 1.09 11.79
C ASP A 118 11.76 -0.28 11.56
N LEU A 119 10.50 -0.28 11.13
CA LEU A 119 9.76 -1.50 10.80
C LEU A 119 10.29 -2.16 9.53
N SER A 120 10.54 -1.37 8.48
CA SER A 120 11.00 -1.90 7.19
C SER A 120 12.36 -2.59 7.29
N GLU A 121 13.28 -2.08 8.09
CA GLU A 121 14.57 -2.72 8.38
C GLU A 121 14.40 -4.12 8.99
N ILE A 122 13.50 -4.23 9.97
CA ILE A 122 13.22 -5.52 10.62
C ILE A 122 12.49 -6.46 9.65
N GLU A 123 11.55 -5.95 8.86
CA GLU A 123 10.82 -6.75 7.86
C GLU A 123 11.75 -7.31 6.77
N VAL A 124 12.74 -6.54 6.32
CA VAL A 124 13.77 -7.01 5.38
C VAL A 124 14.58 -8.14 6.03
N SER A 125 14.99 -7.97 7.28
CA SER A 125 15.73 -9.01 8.01
C SER A 125 14.90 -10.28 8.20
N GLN A 126 13.61 -10.15 8.54
CA GLN A 126 12.70 -11.29 8.67
C GLN A 126 12.48 -12.02 7.33
N ARG A 127 12.30 -11.28 6.23
CA ARG A 127 12.14 -11.86 4.89
C ARG A 127 13.40 -12.60 4.44
N TYR A 128 14.57 -12.02 4.65
CA TYR A 128 15.85 -12.68 4.37
C TYR A 128 15.95 -14.00 5.14
N PHE A 129 15.65 -13.95 6.43
CA PHE A 129 15.67 -15.12 7.30
C PHE A 129 14.68 -16.21 6.83
N GLN A 130 13.45 -15.84 6.48
CA GLN A 130 12.46 -16.76 5.94
C GLN A 130 12.93 -17.37 4.60
N LYS A 131 13.46 -16.55 3.69
CA LYS A 131 13.98 -17.02 2.39
C LYS A 131 15.10 -18.05 2.59
N GLN A 132 16.02 -17.83 3.52
CA GLN A 132 17.09 -18.78 3.81
C GLN A 132 16.57 -20.05 4.49
N SER A 133 15.59 -19.93 5.38
CA SER A 133 15.01 -21.10 6.08
C SER A 133 14.21 -22.01 5.14
N TYR A 134 13.61 -21.47 4.08
CA TYR A 134 12.91 -22.24 3.05
C TYR A 134 13.83 -22.74 1.91
N ASN A 135 15.09 -22.35 1.93
CA ASN A 135 16.05 -22.80 0.92
C ASN A 135 16.38 -24.27 1.11
N THR A 136 15.97 -25.12 0.17
CA THR A 136 16.20 -26.56 0.22
C THR A 136 17.68 -26.92 0.21
N SER A 137 18.54 -26.12 -0.44
CA SER A 137 19.99 -26.33 -0.44
C SER A 137 20.62 -26.16 0.94
N ALA A 138 20.12 -25.22 1.76
CA ALA A 138 20.56 -25.00 3.14
C ALA A 138 19.98 -26.05 4.12
N GLY A 139 18.92 -26.76 3.73
CA GLY A 139 18.22 -27.72 4.60
C GLY A 139 19.08 -28.87 5.10
N LYS A 140 20.10 -29.26 4.32
CA LYS A 140 21.08 -30.30 4.67
C LYS A 140 22.01 -29.84 5.79
N ASP A 141 22.52 -28.61 5.65
CA ASP A 141 23.44 -28.00 6.61
C ASP A 141 22.75 -27.66 7.92
N ILE A 142 21.51 -27.14 7.86
CA ILE A 142 20.68 -26.86 9.03
C ILE A 142 20.48 -28.13 9.89
N ARG A 143 20.25 -29.28 9.25
CA ARG A 143 20.07 -30.55 9.96
C ARG A 143 21.40 -31.09 10.49
N LEU A 144 22.44 -31.06 9.66
CA LEU A 144 23.77 -31.57 10.01
C LEU A 144 24.38 -30.84 11.22
N TYR A 145 24.27 -29.52 11.22
CA TYR A 145 24.81 -28.67 12.27
C TYR A 145 23.81 -28.35 13.38
N GLN A 146 22.60 -28.93 13.36
CA GLN A 146 21.54 -28.74 14.36
C GLN A 146 21.20 -27.25 14.61
N LEU A 147 21.19 -26.43 13.56
CA LEU A 147 21.02 -24.98 13.65
C LEU A 147 19.59 -24.53 14.02
N ASN A 148 18.65 -25.45 14.17
CA ASN A 148 17.22 -25.15 14.41
C ASN A 148 17.01 -24.24 15.64
N GLY A 149 17.70 -24.55 16.76
CA GLY A 149 17.55 -23.76 17.99
C GLY A 149 18.12 -22.35 17.88
N TRP A 150 19.24 -22.20 17.17
CA TRP A 150 19.86 -20.91 16.92
C TRP A 150 18.98 -20.05 15.97
N LEU A 151 18.51 -20.65 14.89
CA LEU A 151 17.61 -19.99 13.92
C LEU A 151 16.33 -19.51 14.60
N ASP A 152 15.68 -20.35 15.42
CA ASP A 152 14.48 -19.97 16.18
C ASP A 152 14.79 -18.84 17.17
N GLY A 153 15.94 -18.88 17.84
CA GLY A 153 16.38 -17.81 18.74
C GLY A 153 16.54 -16.46 18.05
N VAL A 154 17.17 -16.43 16.86
CA VAL A 154 17.33 -15.21 16.05
C VAL A 154 15.98 -14.70 15.60
N TYR A 155 15.10 -15.56 15.06
CA TYR A 155 13.76 -15.18 14.63
C TYR A 155 12.91 -14.61 15.77
N ARG A 156 12.95 -15.25 16.95
CA ARG A 156 12.25 -14.74 18.14
C ARG A 156 12.75 -13.36 18.57
N GLN A 157 14.05 -13.11 18.46
CA GLN A 157 14.63 -11.81 18.80
C GLN A 157 14.16 -10.72 17.81
N LEU A 158 14.19 -11.00 16.50
CA LEU A 158 13.66 -10.10 15.47
C LEU A 158 12.17 -9.83 15.69
N ASN A 159 11.40 -10.89 15.94
CA ASN A 159 9.96 -10.77 16.17
C ASN A 159 9.64 -9.95 17.44
N LYS A 160 10.39 -10.10 18.53
CA LYS A 160 10.24 -9.27 19.73
C LYS A 160 10.49 -7.78 19.44
N ARG A 161 11.50 -7.45 18.63
CA ARG A 161 11.76 -6.06 18.22
C ARG A 161 10.60 -5.51 17.38
N TYR A 162 10.16 -6.27 16.39
CA TYR A 162 9.00 -5.94 15.54
C TYR A 162 7.74 -5.67 16.36
N GLN A 163 7.38 -6.59 17.24
CA GLN A 163 6.23 -6.50 18.13
C GLN A 163 6.28 -5.27 19.04
N LYS A 164 7.46 -4.91 19.56
CA LYS A 164 7.62 -3.73 20.41
C LYS A 164 7.32 -2.42 19.68
N ILE A 165 7.76 -2.30 18.42
CA ILE A 165 7.47 -1.11 17.60
C ILE A 165 6.00 -1.12 17.20
N LEU A 166 5.49 -2.26 16.74
CA LEU A 166 4.10 -2.42 16.35
C LEU A 166 3.13 -2.09 17.51
N PHE A 167 3.45 -2.55 18.73
CA PHE A 167 2.65 -2.24 19.92
C PHE A 167 2.55 -0.72 20.17
N ARG A 168 3.64 0.01 20.03
CA ARG A 168 3.63 1.48 20.18
C ARG A 168 2.77 2.16 19.13
N ILE A 169 2.85 1.72 17.88
CA ILE A 169 2.00 2.23 16.79
C ILE A 169 0.53 1.92 17.09
N ARG A 170 0.23 0.68 17.46
CA ARG A 170 -1.14 0.26 17.81
C ARG A 170 -1.70 0.98 19.02
N SER A 171 -0.85 1.30 20.02
CA SER A 171 -1.26 2.11 21.18
C SER A 171 -1.63 3.54 20.78
N ALA A 172 -0.94 4.14 19.81
CA ALA A 172 -1.30 5.46 19.29
C ALA A 172 -2.66 5.43 18.57
N TYR A 173 -2.93 4.39 17.77
CA TYR A 173 -4.24 4.20 17.15
C TYR A 173 -5.34 3.91 18.19
N PHE A 174 -5.05 3.09 19.19
CA PHE A 174 -6.00 2.82 20.27
C PHE A 174 -6.41 4.09 21.01
N ALA A 175 -5.44 4.96 21.32
CA ALA A 175 -5.74 6.27 21.93
C ALA A 175 -6.62 7.15 21.01
N ASN A 176 -6.36 7.14 19.71
CA ASN A 176 -7.22 7.80 18.72
C ASN A 176 -8.63 7.19 18.69
N ASP A 177 -8.77 5.87 18.74
CA ASP A 177 -10.06 5.17 18.71
C ASP A 177 -10.87 5.49 19.97
N LEU A 178 -10.25 5.55 21.16
CA LEU A 178 -10.89 6.00 22.39
C LEU A 178 -11.39 7.44 22.28
N LEU A 179 -10.58 8.35 21.77
CA LEU A 179 -11.00 9.73 21.54
C LEU A 179 -12.17 9.79 20.56
N THR A 180 -12.10 9.04 19.48
CA THR A 180 -13.15 8.97 18.46
C THR A 180 -14.47 8.47 19.05
N LEU A 181 -14.44 7.41 19.84
CA LEU A 181 -15.63 6.90 20.55
C LEU A 181 -16.20 7.94 21.52
N THR A 182 -15.35 8.63 22.27
CA THR A 182 -15.79 9.69 23.20
C THR A 182 -16.46 10.84 22.44
N LEU A 183 -15.87 11.28 21.32
CA LEU A 183 -16.45 12.32 20.48
C LEU A 183 -17.76 11.90 19.83
N GLN A 184 -17.88 10.60 19.44
CA GLN A 184 -19.13 10.03 18.92
C GLN A 184 -20.24 10.04 19.98
N LEU A 185 -19.94 9.59 21.20
CA LEU A 185 -20.92 9.60 22.30
C LEU A 185 -21.37 11.03 22.63
N LEU A 186 -20.44 11.98 22.69
CA LEU A 186 -20.74 13.39 22.91
C LEU A 186 -21.63 13.97 21.80
N ARG A 187 -21.29 13.69 20.55
CA ARG A 187 -22.09 14.06 19.38
C ARG A 187 -23.51 13.52 19.44
N ASP A 188 -23.62 12.20 19.66
CA ASP A 188 -24.92 11.53 19.68
C ASP A 188 -25.77 12.05 20.84
N GLY A 189 -25.17 12.23 22.02
CA GLY A 189 -25.84 12.82 23.18
C GLY A 189 -26.38 14.23 22.92
N ILE A 190 -25.57 15.11 22.33
CA ILE A 190 -25.97 16.48 21.99
C ILE A 190 -27.07 16.46 20.91
N CYS A 191 -26.83 15.71 19.81
CA CYS A 191 -27.80 15.66 18.70
C CYS A 191 -29.12 15.06 19.13
N TYR A 192 -29.12 13.93 19.84
CA TYR A 192 -30.34 13.27 20.28
C TYR A 192 -31.05 14.09 21.37
N GLY A 193 -30.31 14.66 22.31
CA GLY A 193 -30.90 15.61 23.29
C GLY A 193 -31.60 16.77 22.63
N PHE A 194 -30.97 17.39 21.62
CA PHE A 194 -31.57 18.48 20.87
C PHE A 194 -32.83 18.06 20.08
N LEU A 195 -32.78 16.90 19.43
CA LEU A 195 -33.92 16.36 18.68
C LEU A 195 -35.09 16.01 19.58
N ILE A 196 -34.84 15.39 20.75
CA ILE A 196 -35.86 15.11 21.78
C ILE A 196 -36.48 16.39 22.30
N TYR A 197 -35.66 17.42 22.59
CA TYR A 197 -36.16 18.72 23.01
C TYR A 197 -37.10 19.31 21.98
N ARG A 198 -36.77 19.31 20.70
CA ARG A 198 -37.65 19.80 19.62
C ARG A 198 -38.93 19.01 19.47
N LEU A 199 -38.86 17.70 19.64
CA LEU A 199 -40.03 16.82 19.59
C LEU A 199 -40.99 17.10 20.76
N SER A 200 -40.47 17.28 21.99
CA SER A 200 -41.25 17.56 23.17
C SER A 200 -41.96 18.91 23.13
N HIS A 201 -41.40 19.90 22.44
CA HIS A 201 -42.01 21.21 22.23
C HIS A 201 -42.92 21.29 21.00
N GLY A 202 -43.18 20.14 20.34
CA GLY A 202 -44.08 20.08 19.19
C GLY A 202 -43.58 20.75 17.90
N THR A 203 -42.29 21.14 17.87
CA THR A 203 -41.66 21.80 16.70
C THR A 203 -41.19 20.81 15.65
N MET A 204 -41.33 19.51 15.90
CA MET A 204 -40.92 18.40 15.01
C MET A 204 -41.92 17.26 15.11
N THR A 205 -42.17 16.61 13.97
CA THR A 205 -42.99 15.35 13.93
C THR A 205 -42.12 14.15 14.30
N VAL A 206 -42.75 13.06 14.75
CA VAL A 206 -42.07 11.81 15.07
C VAL A 206 -41.33 11.26 13.83
N SER A 207 -41.93 11.37 12.65
CA SER A 207 -41.28 10.97 11.40
C SER A 207 -40.02 11.81 11.10
N GLY A 208 -40.08 13.12 11.30
CA GLY A 208 -38.94 14.02 11.19
C GLY A 208 -37.82 13.71 12.17
N PHE A 209 -38.18 13.30 13.40
CA PHE A 209 -37.22 12.87 14.41
C PHE A 209 -36.45 11.60 13.96
N VAL A 210 -37.16 10.56 13.53
CA VAL A 210 -36.53 9.31 13.02
C VAL A 210 -35.63 9.60 11.80
N LEU A 211 -36.09 10.45 10.89
CA LEU A 211 -35.31 10.86 9.72
C LEU A 211 -34.01 11.58 10.13
N ALA A 212 -34.10 12.51 11.08
CA ALA A 212 -32.95 13.26 11.57
C ALA A 212 -31.93 12.37 12.30
N LEU A 213 -32.40 11.39 13.11
CA LEU A 213 -31.55 10.39 13.72
C LEU A 213 -30.74 9.60 12.67
N GLY A 214 -31.41 9.11 11.65
CA GLY A 214 -30.79 8.38 10.55
C GLY A 214 -29.78 9.28 9.79
N ALA A 215 -30.12 10.56 9.60
CA ALA A 215 -29.27 11.51 8.91
C ALA A 215 -27.95 11.82 9.67
N VAL A 216 -28.01 12.05 10.99
CA VAL A 216 -26.84 12.27 11.84
C VAL A 216 -25.91 11.04 11.83
N SER A 217 -26.47 9.86 11.96
CA SER A 217 -25.72 8.60 11.92
C SER A 217 -25.08 8.37 10.53
N GLY A 218 -25.86 8.57 9.47
CA GLY A 218 -25.38 8.41 8.09
C GLY A 218 -24.26 9.41 7.73
N PHE A 219 -24.41 10.68 8.09
CA PHE A 219 -23.36 11.68 7.92
C PHE A 219 -22.03 11.24 8.53
N SER A 220 -22.08 10.75 9.75
CA SER A 220 -20.90 10.33 10.50
C SER A 220 -20.26 9.08 9.91
N SER A 221 -21.05 8.13 9.43
CA SER A 221 -20.56 6.93 8.75
C SER A 221 -19.78 7.32 7.49
N TYR A 222 -20.36 8.14 6.62
CA TYR A 222 -19.67 8.58 5.41
C TYR A 222 -18.42 9.40 5.68
N PHE A 223 -18.42 10.24 6.72
CA PHE A 223 -17.23 10.97 7.09
C PHE A 223 -16.09 10.03 7.55
N ASN A 224 -16.40 9.03 8.37
CA ASN A 224 -15.43 8.03 8.80
C ASN A 224 -14.90 7.19 7.63
N GLU A 225 -15.76 6.83 6.68
CA GLU A 225 -15.37 6.11 5.46
C GLU A 225 -14.39 6.94 4.61
N ILE A 226 -14.67 8.23 4.40
CA ILE A 226 -13.77 9.13 3.67
C ILE A 226 -12.42 9.21 4.36
N THR A 227 -12.41 9.41 5.69
CA THR A 227 -11.16 9.53 6.47
C THR A 227 -10.33 8.24 6.38
N ALA A 228 -10.97 7.09 6.53
CA ALA A 228 -10.31 5.80 6.42
C ALA A 228 -9.78 5.53 5.00
N ALA A 229 -10.57 5.85 3.97
CA ALA A 229 -10.18 5.68 2.58
C ALA A 229 -9.01 6.60 2.19
N LEU A 230 -9.05 7.89 2.57
CA LEU A 230 -7.95 8.84 2.34
C LEU A 230 -6.64 8.35 2.96
N SER A 231 -6.69 7.80 4.16
CA SER A 231 -5.50 7.29 4.85
C SER A 231 -4.87 6.09 4.14
N LYS A 232 -5.70 5.18 3.67
CA LYS A 232 -5.25 4.02 2.89
C LYS A 232 -4.77 4.43 1.50
N SER A 233 -5.37 5.45 0.89
CA SER A 233 -4.93 6.01 -0.39
C SER A 233 -3.51 6.57 -0.32
N VAL A 234 -3.11 7.21 0.78
CA VAL A 234 -1.74 7.70 0.97
C VAL A 234 -0.72 6.56 0.92
N LEU A 235 -1.02 5.41 1.55
CA LEU A 235 -0.15 4.22 1.47
C LEU A 235 -0.09 3.65 0.05
N CYS A 236 -1.22 3.63 -0.66
CA CYS A 236 -1.25 3.19 -2.06
C CYS A 236 -0.45 4.12 -2.97
N LEU A 237 -0.52 5.44 -2.77
CA LEU A 237 0.25 6.42 -3.53
C LEU A 237 1.76 6.23 -3.35
N GLU A 238 2.22 5.93 -2.14
CA GLU A 238 3.63 5.62 -1.87
C GLU A 238 4.09 4.39 -2.68
N GLN A 239 3.27 3.33 -2.70
CA GLN A 239 3.60 2.13 -3.47
C GLN A 239 3.58 2.38 -4.99
N ILE A 240 2.62 3.18 -5.48
CA ILE A 240 2.55 3.58 -6.89
C ILE A 240 3.76 4.45 -7.26
N ARG A 241 4.25 5.28 -6.34
CA ARG A 241 5.46 6.06 -6.55
C ARG A 241 6.67 5.16 -6.78
N TRP A 242 6.88 4.11 -5.97
CA TRP A 242 7.96 3.14 -6.19
C TRP A 242 7.81 2.39 -7.52
N LEU A 243 6.57 2.03 -7.89
CA LEU A 243 6.30 1.42 -9.19
C LEU A 243 6.67 2.35 -10.34
N ARG A 244 6.37 3.64 -10.22
CA ARG A 244 6.74 4.66 -11.20
C ARG A 244 8.25 4.85 -11.27
N GLU A 245 8.93 5.01 -10.13
CA GLU A 245 10.39 5.12 -10.06
C GLU A 245 11.07 3.93 -10.73
N PHE A 246 10.51 2.72 -10.57
CA PHE A 246 11.02 1.53 -11.24
C PHE A 246 10.81 1.58 -12.76
N PHE A 247 9.67 2.07 -13.25
CA PHE A 247 9.42 2.26 -14.68
C PHE A 247 10.25 3.36 -15.33
N ASP A 248 10.71 4.32 -14.53
CA ASP A 248 11.56 5.42 -15.00
C ASP A 248 13.04 5.01 -15.10
N LEU A 249 13.42 3.78 -14.71
CA LEU A 249 14.78 3.27 -14.87
C LEU A 249 15.15 3.16 -16.36
N PRO A 250 16.39 3.53 -16.73
CA PRO A 250 16.80 3.56 -18.12
C PRO A 250 16.87 2.15 -18.73
N PHE A 251 16.42 2.04 -19.97
CA PHE A 251 16.73 0.88 -20.81
C PHE A 251 18.18 0.96 -21.31
N PRO A 252 18.82 -0.20 -21.59
CA PRO A 252 20.13 -0.17 -22.22
C PRO A 252 20.07 0.62 -23.52
N ALA A 253 20.95 1.61 -23.62
CA ALA A 253 21.07 2.44 -24.81
C ALA A 253 21.62 1.59 -25.97
N GLY A 254 20.74 1.11 -26.82
CA GLY A 254 21.05 0.48 -28.09
C GLY A 254 21.49 -0.99 -28.00
N HIS A 255 20.95 -1.78 -28.86
CA HIS A 255 21.29 -3.14 -29.24
C HIS A 255 20.48 -4.29 -28.62
N THR A 256 19.17 -4.20 -28.65
CA THR A 256 18.42 -5.43 -28.96
C THR A 256 18.55 -5.64 -30.47
N LEU A 257 19.61 -6.26 -30.91
CA LEU A 257 19.59 -6.89 -32.23
C LEU A 257 18.38 -7.82 -32.22
N PRO A 258 17.44 -7.67 -33.16
CA PRO A 258 16.29 -8.56 -33.20
C PRO A 258 16.82 -9.99 -33.30
N PHE A 259 16.42 -10.84 -32.35
CA PHE A 259 16.70 -12.27 -32.46
C PHE A 259 16.15 -12.75 -33.80
N ARG A 260 17.05 -13.20 -34.69
CA ARG A 260 16.71 -13.78 -35.99
C ARG A 260 16.82 -15.29 -35.89
N PRO A 261 15.71 -15.98 -35.65
CA PRO A 261 15.72 -17.45 -35.55
C PRO A 261 16.19 -18.12 -36.87
N GLU A 262 16.03 -17.43 -38.00
CA GLU A 262 16.43 -17.89 -39.32
C GLU A 262 17.94 -18.16 -39.48
N LEU A 263 18.78 -17.56 -38.61
CA LEU A 263 20.22 -17.78 -38.62
C LEU A 263 20.66 -19.03 -37.81
N ALA A 264 19.76 -19.62 -37.05
CA ALA A 264 20.08 -20.74 -36.13
C ALA A 264 19.94 -22.15 -36.76
N GLU A 265 19.36 -22.27 -37.97
CA GLU A 265 18.98 -23.59 -38.49
C GLU A 265 20.01 -24.29 -39.37
N GLU A 266 21.07 -23.62 -39.87
CA GLU A 266 21.89 -24.29 -40.93
C GLU A 266 23.40 -24.37 -40.68
N LYS A 267 23.99 -23.72 -39.66
CA LYS A 267 25.45 -23.81 -39.40
C LYS A 267 25.76 -23.76 -37.90
N PRO A 268 26.83 -24.46 -37.45
CA PRO A 268 27.33 -24.25 -36.09
C PRO A 268 27.69 -22.77 -35.91
N LEU A 269 27.13 -22.16 -34.86
CA LEU A 269 27.37 -20.76 -34.52
C LEU A 269 28.81 -20.60 -34.03
N GLU A 270 29.57 -19.75 -34.67
CA GLU A 270 30.92 -19.38 -34.27
C GLU A 270 30.89 -18.08 -33.48
N ILE A 271 31.48 -18.05 -32.28
CA ILE A 271 31.56 -16.89 -31.43
C ILE A 271 33.00 -16.36 -31.45
N CYS A 272 33.21 -15.25 -32.13
CA CYS A 272 34.52 -14.60 -32.20
C CYS A 272 34.60 -13.38 -31.26
N PHE A 273 35.56 -13.41 -30.38
CA PHE A 273 35.96 -12.22 -29.59
C PHE A 273 37.15 -11.56 -30.28
N SER A 274 37.05 -10.28 -30.56
CA SER A 274 38.14 -9.48 -31.17
C SER A 274 38.39 -8.24 -30.36
N HIS A 275 39.58 -8.13 -29.75
CA HIS A 275 40.03 -6.99 -28.96
C HIS A 275 39.02 -6.56 -27.88
N VAL A 276 38.44 -7.52 -27.16
CA VAL A 276 37.43 -7.26 -26.15
C VAL A 276 38.08 -6.88 -24.83
N SER A 277 37.74 -5.67 -24.34
CA SER A 277 38.09 -5.21 -22.99
C SER A 277 36.83 -4.99 -22.19
N PHE A 278 36.79 -5.46 -20.93
CA PHE A 278 35.62 -5.34 -20.05
C PHE A 278 36.01 -4.98 -18.62
N SER A 279 35.30 -4.01 -18.06
CA SER A 279 35.32 -3.69 -16.63
C SER A 279 33.90 -3.67 -16.09
N HIS A 280 33.68 -4.07 -14.84
CA HIS A 280 32.39 -3.89 -14.21
C HIS A 280 32.07 -2.40 -14.04
N PRO A 281 30.80 -1.97 -14.21
CA PRO A 281 30.37 -0.61 -13.92
C PRO A 281 30.75 -0.21 -12.49
N GLY A 282 31.52 0.90 -12.35
CA GLY A 282 31.99 1.39 -11.05
C GLY A 282 33.24 0.69 -10.50
N GLY A 283 33.86 -0.25 -11.24
CA GLY A 283 35.12 -0.89 -10.87
C GLY A 283 36.29 -0.32 -11.70
N ASP A 284 37.38 0.07 -11.03
CA ASP A 284 38.63 0.54 -11.70
C ASP A 284 39.47 -0.60 -12.32
N LYS A 285 39.13 -1.85 -12.03
CA LYS A 285 39.88 -3.02 -12.48
C LYS A 285 39.31 -3.57 -13.78
N ARG A 286 40.12 -3.59 -14.84
CA ARG A 286 39.82 -4.34 -16.06
C ARG A 286 39.82 -5.85 -15.75
N ILE A 287 38.74 -6.55 -16.11
CA ILE A 287 38.60 -8.00 -15.97
C ILE A 287 39.06 -8.70 -17.23
N LEU A 288 38.70 -8.14 -18.39
CA LEU A 288 39.22 -8.53 -19.68
C LEU A 288 39.98 -7.35 -20.24
N ASP A 289 41.19 -7.58 -20.78
CA ASP A 289 42.02 -6.56 -21.39
C ASP A 289 42.56 -7.09 -22.73
N ASP A 290 42.02 -6.55 -23.81
CA ASP A 290 42.39 -6.84 -25.20
C ASP A 290 42.38 -8.35 -25.55
N VAL A 291 41.29 -9.05 -25.15
CA VAL A 291 41.17 -10.50 -25.34
C VAL A 291 40.56 -10.81 -26.71
N SER A 292 41.22 -11.70 -27.44
CA SER A 292 40.79 -12.17 -28.77
C SER A 292 40.83 -13.71 -28.79
N PHE A 293 39.70 -14.35 -29.11
CA PHE A 293 39.60 -15.81 -29.33
C PHE A 293 38.36 -16.14 -30.14
N THR A 294 38.35 -17.35 -30.70
CA THR A 294 37.22 -17.91 -31.46
C THR A 294 36.78 -19.20 -30.82
#